data_b0f5294c05c6b2a1a08e95456f692ee1
#
_entry.id   b0f5294c05c6b2a1a08e95456f692ee1
#
_cell.length_a   1.000
_cell.length_b   1.000
_cell.length_c   1.000
_cell.angle_alpha   90.00
_cell.angle_beta   90.00
_cell.angle_gamma   90.00
#
_symmetry.space_group_name_H-M   'P 1'
#
loop_
_entity.id
_entity.type
_entity.pdbx_description
1 polymer ?
#
loop_
_entity_poly.entity_id
_entity_poly.type
_entity_poly.pdbx_seq_one_letter_code
_entity_poly.pdbx_strand_id
1 'polypeptide(L)'
;MKKTRRFASLATAAILAACAVVPATMSALPVSAADITITGVSTEQAHTFEVYQIFTADIAEGTNGEQVLSNVKWGSGITSYNGTAVTAGTVVDEAVLNSIAGGDARDVASKCTLSDTKACDDVTSAGETAKITGLADGYYIVKDVTDLSSKDDANSAYIVQVAGDTTVAIKNAKPTVDKQVYDEPGDAEEGANEGWGESADHAINKSFQFKLTATVPVNADLKAYKSYQLQFEDSMSTGVTFDSIASVTVKSGNAEKILTAADYTETATAETNKAGLSWTLKIDDLKTKLPENVKLGENEIQVEVVYNAHLNENAVVSKEDVTNGTKDTVNNNKVDLVYSNNPDSTGAGTTGKTPEDYVWVFTYGVDNTKYKNAVDEKNALKDAGFTLYDKTGTTETEISLIYDDAKGAYRPITGSEAGGEMKSATDGKFNIIGLD
;
A
#
# COMPACT_ATOMS: atom_id res chain seq x y z
N MET A 1 7.55 -26.03 24.75
CA MET A 1 6.80 -24.86 25.27
C MET A 1 7.73 -23.65 25.25
N LYS A 2 7.74 -22.84 24.18
CA LYS A 2 8.47 -21.55 24.10
C LYS A 2 7.49 -20.47 24.50
N LYS A 3 7.72 -19.81 25.62
CA LYS A 3 6.97 -18.63 26.05
C LYS A 3 7.32 -17.46 25.12
N THR A 4 6.44 -17.15 24.20
CA THR A 4 6.49 -15.91 23.42
C THR A 4 6.20 -14.75 24.37
N ARG A 5 7.22 -13.97 24.70
CA ARG A 5 7.04 -12.68 25.39
C ARG A 5 6.38 -11.74 24.39
N ARG A 6 5.12 -11.44 24.59
CA ARG A 6 4.42 -10.35 23.95
C ARG A 6 5.07 -9.05 24.48
N PHE A 7 5.84 -8.38 23.65
CA PHE A 7 6.18 -6.99 23.88
C PHE A 7 4.89 -6.17 23.63
N ALA A 8 4.22 -5.81 24.72
CA ALA A 8 3.20 -4.78 24.66
C ALA A 8 3.89 -3.48 24.24
N SER A 9 3.50 -2.92 23.10
CA SER A 9 3.92 -1.58 22.67
C SER A 9 3.28 -0.57 23.63
N LEU A 10 3.97 -0.22 24.70
CA LEU A 10 3.65 0.92 25.54
C LEU A 10 4.23 2.18 24.88
N ALA A 11 3.62 2.65 23.83
CA ALA A 11 3.74 4.03 23.37
C ALA A 11 2.35 4.67 23.40
N THR A 12 1.55 4.32 24.37
CA THR A 12 0.56 5.23 24.90
C THR A 12 1.35 6.10 25.86
N ALA A 13 1.79 7.28 25.42
CA ALA A 13 2.26 8.29 26.30
C ALA A 13 1.24 8.37 27.44
N ALA A 14 1.62 8.01 28.64
CA ALA A 14 0.86 8.36 29.82
C ALA A 14 0.94 9.88 29.91
N ILE A 15 0.04 10.53 29.18
CA ILE A 15 -0.10 11.95 29.20
C ILE A 15 -0.73 12.26 30.55
N LEU A 16 0.03 12.96 31.38
CA LEU A 16 -0.42 13.59 32.62
C LEU A 16 -1.31 12.69 33.51
N ALA A 17 -0.75 11.59 34.01
CA ALA A 17 -1.23 11.10 35.29
C ALA A 17 -0.77 12.13 36.35
N ALA A 18 -1.74 12.92 36.82
CA ALA A 18 -1.63 13.86 37.91
C ALA A 18 -0.72 15.11 37.65
N CYS A 19 -1.28 16.13 36.99
CA CYS A 19 -1.03 17.48 37.49
C CYS A 19 -1.68 17.61 38.86
N ALA A 20 -1.10 16.95 39.89
CA ALA A 20 -1.47 17.23 41.24
C ALA A 20 -0.96 18.65 41.55
N VAL A 21 -1.87 19.53 42.03
CA VAL A 21 -1.47 20.72 42.75
C VAL A 21 -0.73 20.23 43.98
N VAL A 22 0.58 20.05 43.85
CA VAL A 22 1.44 19.58 44.94
C VAL A 22 1.67 20.77 45.85
N PRO A 23 1.42 20.65 47.17
CA PRO A 23 1.69 21.71 48.13
C PRO A 23 3.16 22.13 48.05
N ALA A 24 3.45 23.42 48.22
CA ALA A 24 4.71 24.09 48.02
C ALA A 24 5.90 23.65 48.95
N THR A 25 5.93 22.40 49.40
CA THR A 25 6.94 21.85 50.31
C THR A 25 7.79 20.74 49.71
N MET A 26 7.61 20.41 48.43
CA MET A 26 8.46 19.39 47.78
C MET A 26 9.71 20.02 47.21
N SER A 27 10.87 19.49 47.56
CA SER A 27 12.16 19.90 47.02
C SER A 27 12.22 19.52 45.55
N ALA A 28 12.40 20.50 44.64
CA ALA A 28 12.71 20.23 43.25
C ALA A 28 14.02 19.44 43.17
N LEU A 29 14.02 18.36 42.40
CA LEU A 29 15.25 17.67 42.06
C LEU A 29 16.08 18.53 41.09
N PRO A 30 17.42 18.42 41.10
CA PRO A 30 18.23 19.18 40.14
C PRO A 30 17.84 18.87 38.73
N VAL A 31 17.67 19.89 37.89
CA VAL A 31 17.42 19.77 36.48
C VAL A 31 18.57 18.96 35.87
N SER A 32 18.26 17.75 35.39
CA SER A 32 19.20 16.90 34.67
C SER A 32 18.91 17.05 33.19
N ALA A 33 19.94 17.27 32.40
CA ALA A 33 19.78 17.17 30.95
C ALA A 33 19.47 15.72 30.60
N ALA A 34 18.41 15.49 29.85
CA ALA A 34 17.94 14.18 29.46
C ALA A 34 17.98 13.98 27.92
N ASP A 35 18.02 12.75 27.51
CA ASP A 35 18.12 12.39 26.11
C ASP A 35 16.83 11.68 25.64
N ILE A 36 16.40 11.97 24.39
CA ILE A 36 15.39 11.18 23.69
C ILE A 36 16.12 10.30 22.67
N THR A 37 15.94 8.98 22.77
CA THR A 37 16.39 8.03 21.76
C THR A 37 15.20 7.57 20.91
N ILE A 38 15.21 7.90 19.62
CA ILE A 38 14.23 7.42 18.65
C ILE A 38 14.77 6.12 18.05
N THR A 39 13.94 5.06 18.00
CA THR A 39 14.32 3.73 17.47
C THR A 39 13.37 3.28 16.38
N GLY A 40 13.83 2.36 15.51
CA GLY A 40 13.05 1.84 14.39
C GLY A 40 12.98 2.80 13.20
N VAL A 41 13.94 3.71 13.09
CA VAL A 41 14.08 4.58 11.92
C VAL A 41 14.47 3.74 10.72
N SER A 42 13.93 4.05 9.54
CA SER A 42 14.30 3.39 8.29
C SER A 42 15.81 3.50 8.04
N THR A 43 16.40 2.44 7.50
CA THR A 43 17.80 2.43 7.06
C THR A 43 17.97 2.78 5.58
N GLU A 44 16.87 2.87 4.83
CA GLU A 44 16.91 3.19 3.40
C GLU A 44 17.30 4.64 3.14
N GLN A 45 16.93 5.51 4.09
CA GLN A 45 17.35 6.92 4.09
C GLN A 45 17.43 7.47 5.52
N ALA A 46 18.23 8.53 5.70
CA ALA A 46 18.33 9.20 6.97
C ALA A 46 17.12 10.10 7.20
N HIS A 47 16.56 10.08 8.41
CA HIS A 47 15.47 10.94 8.85
C HIS A 47 15.99 12.10 9.66
N THR A 48 15.40 13.28 9.48
CA THR A 48 15.75 14.51 10.21
C THR A 48 14.59 14.93 11.09
N PHE A 49 14.87 15.15 12.36
CA PHE A 49 13.88 15.49 13.39
C PHE A 49 14.08 16.89 13.91
N GLU A 50 12.99 17.64 13.98
CA GLU A 50 12.88 18.91 14.69
C GLU A 50 12.22 18.70 16.05
N VAL A 51 12.65 19.45 17.07
CA VAL A 51 12.17 19.30 18.44
C VAL A 51 11.66 20.62 18.98
N TYR A 52 10.42 20.64 19.47
CA TYR A 52 9.75 21.83 19.98
C TYR A 52 9.26 21.62 21.40
N GLN A 53 9.69 22.47 22.34
CA GLN A 53 9.24 22.40 23.74
C GLN A 53 7.84 23.01 23.87
N ILE A 54 6.84 22.19 24.21
CA ILE A 54 5.47 22.65 24.46
C ILE A 54 5.34 23.19 25.89
N PHE A 55 5.85 22.41 26.83
CA PHE A 55 5.82 22.75 28.25
C PHE A 55 7.19 22.56 28.87
N THR A 56 7.57 23.48 29.76
CA THR A 56 8.60 23.26 30.75
C THR A 56 7.95 22.79 32.05
N ALA A 57 8.66 22.01 32.85
CA ALA A 57 8.17 21.57 34.15
C ALA A 57 9.33 21.22 35.07
N ASP A 58 9.06 21.20 36.36
CA ASP A 58 9.98 20.67 37.37
C ASP A 58 9.62 19.22 37.65
N ILE A 59 10.61 18.36 37.90
CA ILE A 59 10.37 16.99 38.37
C ILE A 59 10.10 17.03 39.88
N ALA A 60 9.03 16.34 40.28
CA ALA A 60 8.72 16.09 41.67
C ALA A 60 8.51 14.57 41.87
N GLU A 61 8.72 14.06 43.08
CA GLU A 61 8.41 12.69 43.44
C GLU A 61 6.95 12.58 43.89
N GLY A 62 6.17 11.77 43.22
CA GLY A 62 4.78 11.47 43.57
C GLY A 62 4.68 10.58 44.80
N THR A 63 3.43 10.32 45.26
CA THR A 63 3.14 9.58 46.51
C THR A 63 3.60 8.13 46.48
N ASN A 64 3.84 7.55 45.34
CA ASN A 64 4.28 6.15 45.16
C ASN A 64 5.75 6.06 44.67
N GLY A 65 6.50 7.17 44.69
CA GLY A 65 7.87 7.24 44.19
C GLY A 65 7.98 7.39 42.66
N GLU A 66 6.85 7.57 41.94
CA GLU A 66 6.88 7.91 40.52
C GLU A 66 7.35 9.36 40.31
N GLN A 67 8.07 9.62 39.24
CA GLN A 67 8.41 10.98 38.81
C GLN A 67 7.22 11.64 38.16
N VAL A 68 6.80 12.79 38.68
CA VAL A 68 5.70 13.59 38.16
C VAL A 68 6.21 14.99 37.79
N LEU A 69 5.66 15.58 36.73
CA LEU A 69 5.93 16.93 36.35
C LEU A 69 5.06 17.90 37.16
N SER A 70 5.68 18.92 37.72
CA SER A 70 5.03 19.97 38.50
C SER A 70 5.41 21.35 37.98
N ASN A 71 4.75 22.42 38.45
CA ASN A 71 5.01 23.81 38.05
C ASN A 71 5.07 24.01 36.53
N VAL A 72 4.10 23.42 35.80
CA VAL A 72 4.07 23.40 34.33
C VAL A 72 3.88 24.80 33.77
N LYS A 73 4.77 25.21 32.87
CA LYS A 73 4.72 26.48 32.15
C LYS A 73 4.79 26.27 30.67
N TRP A 74 4.30 27.21 29.88
CA TRP A 74 4.42 27.21 28.45
C TRP A 74 5.88 27.21 28.01
N GLY A 75 6.22 26.33 27.06
CA GLY A 75 7.54 26.27 26.44
C GLY A 75 7.70 27.30 25.32
N SER A 76 8.94 27.48 24.84
CA SER A 76 9.23 28.39 23.72
C SER A 76 8.93 27.84 22.35
N GLY A 77 8.65 26.53 22.24
CA GLY A 77 8.42 25.83 20.98
C GLY A 77 7.03 26.06 20.35
N ILE A 78 6.13 26.80 21.03
CA ILE A 78 4.80 27.13 20.52
C ILE A 78 4.45 28.60 20.71
N THR A 79 3.61 29.12 19.80
CA THR A 79 3.07 30.48 19.82
C THR A 79 1.62 30.55 20.27
N SER A 80 0.87 29.47 20.07
CA SER A 80 -0.53 29.37 20.52
C SER A 80 -0.94 27.93 20.83
N TYR A 81 -1.96 27.79 21.69
CA TYR A 81 -2.64 26.54 21.99
C TYR A 81 -4.14 26.70 21.79
N ASN A 82 -4.76 25.81 20.99
CA ASN A 82 -6.18 25.87 20.63
C ASN A 82 -6.64 27.26 20.15
N GLY A 83 -5.81 27.92 19.32
CA GLY A 83 -6.05 29.26 18.78
C GLY A 83 -5.83 30.41 19.76
N THR A 84 -5.51 30.13 21.02
CA THR A 84 -5.18 31.17 22.02
C THR A 84 -3.67 31.38 22.11
N ALA A 85 -3.20 32.60 21.94
CA ALA A 85 -1.79 32.96 22.07
C ALA A 85 -1.24 32.63 23.47
N VAL A 86 -0.03 32.05 23.51
CA VAL A 86 0.66 31.72 24.77
C VAL A 86 2.00 32.44 24.85
N THR A 87 2.48 32.64 26.08
CA THR A 87 3.78 33.28 26.33
C THR A 87 4.67 32.27 27.05
N ALA A 88 5.85 32.00 26.50
CA ALA A 88 6.82 31.10 27.10
C ALA A 88 7.15 31.52 28.55
N GLY A 89 7.26 30.53 29.42
CA GLY A 89 7.57 30.74 30.86
C GLY A 89 6.36 31.14 31.71
N THR A 90 5.18 31.42 31.14
CA THR A 90 3.97 31.65 31.92
C THR A 90 3.34 30.34 32.37
N VAL A 91 2.74 30.32 33.57
CA VAL A 91 2.09 29.12 34.13
C VAL A 91 0.92 28.71 33.24
N VAL A 92 0.82 27.42 32.99
CA VAL A 92 -0.31 26.85 32.25
C VAL A 92 -1.55 26.81 33.13
N ASP A 93 -2.67 27.29 32.61
CA ASP A 93 -3.94 27.28 33.33
C ASP A 93 -4.36 25.85 33.69
N GLU A 94 -4.86 25.64 34.89
CA GLU A 94 -5.29 24.32 35.38
C GLU A 94 -6.38 23.70 34.52
N ALA A 95 -7.29 24.49 33.94
CA ALA A 95 -8.31 23.99 33.04
C ALA A 95 -7.70 23.43 31.74
N VAL A 96 -6.62 24.04 31.25
CA VAL A 96 -5.87 23.51 30.09
C VAL A 96 -5.14 22.23 30.47
N LEU A 97 -4.46 22.19 31.62
CA LEU A 97 -3.80 20.97 32.12
C LEU A 97 -4.78 19.80 32.26
N ASN A 98 -5.95 20.05 32.86
CA ASN A 98 -6.99 19.05 33.01
C ASN A 98 -7.57 18.57 31.66
N SER A 99 -7.67 19.46 30.66
CA SER A 99 -8.10 19.08 29.30
C SER A 99 -7.09 18.21 28.57
N ILE A 100 -5.83 18.37 28.91
CA ILE A 100 -4.70 17.59 28.34
C ILE A 100 -4.56 16.25 29.05
N ALA A 101 -4.81 16.20 30.37
CA ALA A 101 -4.58 15.02 31.22
C ALA A 101 -5.36 13.76 30.80
N GLY A 102 -6.47 13.90 30.11
CA GLY A 102 -7.25 12.78 29.57
C GLY A 102 -7.21 12.67 28.05
N GLY A 103 -6.44 13.52 27.37
CA GLY A 103 -6.43 13.62 25.91
C GLY A 103 -5.40 12.71 25.25
N ASP A 104 -5.60 12.44 23.96
CA ASP A 104 -4.60 11.82 23.11
C ASP A 104 -3.46 12.84 22.84
N ALA A 105 -2.21 12.38 22.85
CA ALA A 105 -1.02 13.20 22.57
C ALA A 105 -1.12 13.99 21.26
N ARG A 106 -1.78 13.43 20.27
CA ARG A 106 -2.03 14.06 18.97
C ARG A 106 -3.03 15.19 19.01
N ASP A 107 -4.08 15.02 19.81
CA ASP A 107 -5.05 16.10 20.03
C ASP A 107 -4.35 17.31 20.65
N VAL A 108 -3.40 17.07 21.52
CA VAL A 108 -2.56 18.14 22.11
C VAL A 108 -1.67 18.76 21.04
N ALA A 109 -0.95 17.95 20.24
CA ALA A 109 -0.10 18.44 19.16
C ALA A 109 -0.89 19.24 18.11
N SER A 110 -2.05 18.75 17.72
CA SER A 110 -2.90 19.41 16.71
C SER A 110 -3.42 20.79 17.15
N LYS A 111 -3.47 21.05 18.46
CA LYS A 111 -3.87 22.33 19.04
C LYS A 111 -2.71 23.31 19.20
N CYS A 112 -1.46 22.85 19.03
CA CYS A 112 -0.27 23.69 19.11
C CYS A 112 0.03 24.35 17.77
N THR A 113 0.26 25.68 17.79
CA THR A 113 0.94 26.35 16.67
C THR A 113 2.41 26.46 17.03
N LEU A 114 3.27 25.79 16.26
CA LEU A 114 4.72 25.79 16.49
C LEU A 114 5.30 27.19 16.28
N SER A 115 6.35 27.49 17.02
CA SER A 115 7.16 28.70 16.85
C SER A 115 8.36 28.38 15.94
N ASP A 116 9.13 29.42 15.59
CA ASP A 116 10.43 29.24 14.91
C ASP A 116 11.54 28.80 15.89
N THR A 117 11.23 28.71 17.19
CA THR A 117 12.22 28.35 18.22
C THR A 117 12.20 26.85 18.47
N LYS A 118 13.23 26.16 18.01
CA LYS A 118 13.46 24.72 18.28
C LYS A 118 14.14 24.56 19.66
N ALA A 119 13.94 23.41 20.28
CA ALA A 119 14.56 23.07 21.58
C ALA A 119 16.05 22.72 21.45
N CYS A 120 16.46 22.25 20.27
CA CYS A 120 17.84 21.95 19.90
C CYS A 120 17.99 22.06 18.37
N ASP A 121 19.24 21.92 17.89
CA ASP A 121 19.50 21.77 16.45
C ASP A 121 18.81 20.52 15.88
N ASP A 122 18.58 20.51 14.56
CA ASP A 122 17.98 19.37 13.87
C ASP A 122 18.85 18.12 14.04
N VAL A 123 18.21 17.00 14.36
CA VAL A 123 18.89 15.73 14.60
C VAL A 123 18.63 14.76 13.45
N THR A 124 19.71 14.32 12.80
CA THR A 124 19.61 13.32 11.73
C THR A 124 19.91 11.92 12.27
N SER A 125 19.13 10.94 11.85
CA SER A 125 19.32 9.55 12.26
C SER A 125 20.65 8.96 11.76
N ALA A 126 21.20 8.05 12.56
CA ALA A 126 22.33 7.21 12.19
C ALA A 126 21.90 5.73 12.25
N GLY A 127 21.68 5.13 11.07
CA GLY A 127 21.06 3.82 10.99
C GLY A 127 19.62 3.84 11.56
N GLU A 128 19.26 2.85 12.34
CA GLU A 128 17.92 2.68 12.92
C GLU A 128 17.59 3.59 14.10
N THR A 129 18.46 4.56 14.42
CA THR A 129 18.29 5.42 15.61
C THR A 129 18.59 6.88 15.33
N ALA A 130 17.89 7.77 16.06
CA ALA A 130 18.27 9.16 16.20
C ALA A 130 18.34 9.51 17.70
N LYS A 131 19.35 10.28 18.11
CA LYS A 131 19.56 10.65 19.51
C LYS A 131 19.52 12.16 19.68
N ILE A 132 18.51 12.65 20.37
CA ILE A 132 18.33 14.05 20.76
C ILE A 132 18.88 14.17 22.17
N THR A 133 19.81 15.08 22.40
CA THR A 133 20.53 15.17 23.67
C THR A 133 20.35 16.52 24.35
N GLY A 134 20.49 16.53 25.68
CA GLY A 134 20.59 17.76 26.46
C GLY A 134 19.27 18.50 26.66
N LEU A 135 18.13 17.82 26.59
CA LEU A 135 16.83 18.44 26.80
C LEU A 135 16.55 18.68 28.30
N ALA A 136 15.90 19.79 28.61
CA ALA A 136 15.36 20.06 29.95
C ALA A 136 14.09 19.19 30.17
N ASP A 137 13.70 19.05 31.44
CA ASP A 137 12.45 18.38 31.79
C ASP A 137 11.25 19.11 31.18
N GLY A 138 10.27 18.35 30.69
CA GLY A 138 9.10 18.93 30.05
C GLY A 138 8.41 18.02 29.03
N TYR A 139 7.64 18.63 28.14
CA TYR A 139 6.97 17.97 27.02
C TYR A 139 7.43 18.54 25.70
N TYR A 140 7.68 17.67 24.75
CA TYR A 140 8.22 18.04 23.45
C TYR A 140 7.40 17.44 22.32
N ILE A 141 7.16 18.22 21.26
CA ILE A 141 6.81 17.68 19.94
C ILE A 141 8.12 17.36 19.24
N VAL A 142 8.26 16.12 18.81
CA VAL A 142 9.33 15.67 17.91
C VAL A 142 8.69 15.44 16.56
N LYS A 143 9.12 16.17 15.56
CA LYS A 143 8.57 16.16 14.22
C LYS A 143 9.61 15.68 13.22
N ASP A 144 9.29 14.65 12.45
CA ASP A 144 10.08 14.21 11.32
C ASP A 144 9.81 15.12 10.11
N VAL A 145 10.84 15.81 9.64
CA VAL A 145 10.75 16.78 8.53
C VAL A 145 11.44 16.32 7.27
N THR A 146 11.78 15.04 7.20
CA THR A 146 12.42 14.43 6.02
C THR A 146 11.52 14.55 4.80
N ASP A 147 12.09 14.92 3.66
CA ASP A 147 11.37 14.85 2.39
C ASP A 147 11.30 13.40 1.90
N LEU A 148 10.14 12.81 2.05
CA LEU A 148 9.81 11.43 1.68
C LEU A 148 8.96 11.36 0.41
N SER A 149 8.90 12.42 -0.38
CA SER A 149 8.12 12.48 -1.62
C SER A 149 8.53 11.36 -2.57
N SER A 150 7.57 10.51 -2.97
CA SER A 150 7.77 9.35 -3.84
C SER A 150 8.72 8.28 -3.30
N LYS A 151 8.99 8.27 -1.98
CA LYS A 151 9.76 7.23 -1.31
C LYS A 151 8.82 6.21 -0.68
N ASP A 152 9.28 4.96 -0.58
CA ASP A 152 8.57 3.94 0.17
C ASP A 152 8.90 4.07 1.66
N ASP A 153 8.48 5.20 2.26
CA ASP A 153 8.69 5.51 3.67
C ASP A 153 7.63 6.51 4.15
N ALA A 154 7.53 6.75 5.48
CA ALA A 154 6.55 7.64 6.08
C ALA A 154 7.13 8.49 7.22
N ASN A 155 6.74 9.76 7.27
CA ASN A 155 7.06 10.65 8.37
C ASN A 155 6.27 10.30 9.62
N SER A 156 6.84 10.66 10.77
CA SER A 156 6.21 10.49 12.05
C SER A 156 6.32 11.75 12.92
N ALA A 157 5.34 11.93 13.80
CA ALA A 157 5.34 13.01 14.79
C ALA A 157 4.92 12.45 16.15
N TYR A 158 5.61 12.89 17.20
CA TYR A 158 5.38 12.40 18.56
C TYR A 158 5.26 13.56 19.53
N ILE A 159 4.51 13.32 20.62
CA ILE A 159 4.72 14.06 21.87
C ILE A 159 5.48 13.16 22.83
N VAL A 160 6.56 13.67 23.38
CA VAL A 160 7.42 12.96 24.32
C VAL A 160 7.47 13.72 25.63
N GLN A 161 7.16 13.02 26.73
CA GLN A 161 7.45 13.51 28.07
C GLN A 161 8.92 13.22 28.37
N VAL A 162 9.66 14.23 28.76
CA VAL A 162 11.06 14.13 29.20
C VAL A 162 11.12 14.40 30.72
N ALA A 163 11.31 13.33 31.47
CA ALA A 163 11.56 13.33 32.91
C ALA A 163 12.72 12.34 33.18
N GLY A 164 13.85 12.56 32.49
CA GLY A 164 14.97 11.64 32.36
C GLY A 164 15.05 11.02 30.96
N ASP A 165 16.08 10.19 30.75
CA ASP A 165 16.30 9.55 29.44
C ASP A 165 15.09 8.73 28.99
N THR A 166 14.65 8.98 27.76
CA THR A 166 13.43 8.40 27.22
C THR A 166 13.70 7.76 25.86
N THR A 167 13.11 6.57 25.61
CA THR A 167 13.17 5.90 24.31
C THR A 167 11.79 5.86 23.67
N VAL A 168 11.71 6.24 22.40
CA VAL A 168 10.49 6.26 21.60
C VAL A 168 10.70 5.41 20.36
N ALA A 169 9.77 4.49 20.09
CA ALA A 169 9.77 3.73 18.84
C ALA A 169 8.93 4.44 17.77
N ILE A 170 9.47 4.53 16.57
CA ILE A 170 8.75 5.05 15.40
C ILE A 170 7.51 4.19 15.11
N LYS A 171 6.42 4.86 14.74
CA LYS A 171 5.19 4.27 14.23
C LYS A 171 4.96 4.81 12.82
N ASN A 172 5.71 4.28 11.87
CA ASN A 172 5.68 4.67 10.47
C ASN A 172 5.53 3.47 9.54
N ALA A 173 4.84 2.42 9.99
CA ALA A 173 4.59 1.29 9.14
C ALA A 173 3.84 1.73 7.90
N LYS A 174 4.39 1.35 6.76
CA LYS A 174 3.91 1.68 5.42
C LYS A 174 2.96 0.60 4.90
N PRO A 175 2.04 0.94 4.00
CA PRO A 175 1.19 -0.05 3.34
C PRO A 175 2.02 -0.93 2.38
N THR A 176 1.44 -2.07 2.05
CA THR A 176 1.93 -2.97 0.99
C THR A 176 0.87 -3.13 -0.07
N VAL A 177 1.28 -3.54 -1.27
CA VAL A 177 0.38 -3.94 -2.34
C VAL A 177 0.73 -5.34 -2.80
N ASP A 178 -0.30 -6.12 -3.11
CA ASP A 178 -0.23 -7.47 -3.67
C ASP A 178 -1.13 -7.53 -4.90
N LYS A 179 -0.66 -8.18 -5.96
CA LYS A 179 -1.40 -8.36 -7.20
C LYS A 179 -1.53 -9.84 -7.50
N GLN A 180 -2.74 -10.25 -7.89
CA GLN A 180 -3.04 -11.62 -8.25
C GLN A 180 -3.87 -11.66 -9.53
N VAL A 181 -3.74 -12.75 -10.26
CA VAL A 181 -4.59 -13.13 -11.40
C VAL A 181 -5.38 -14.38 -11.05
N TYR A 182 -6.60 -14.47 -11.53
CA TYR A 182 -7.45 -15.63 -11.28
C TYR A 182 -7.25 -16.68 -12.37
N ASP A 183 -6.97 -17.90 -11.94
CA ASP A 183 -6.89 -19.10 -12.76
C ASP A 183 -8.13 -19.96 -12.53
N GLU A 184 -8.74 -20.49 -13.60
CA GLU A 184 -9.99 -21.24 -13.48
C GLU A 184 -9.74 -22.66 -12.93
N PRO A 185 -10.57 -23.14 -11.96
CA PRO A 185 -10.46 -24.50 -11.46
C PRO A 185 -10.67 -25.54 -12.56
N GLY A 186 -9.73 -26.47 -12.68
CA GLY A 186 -9.80 -27.56 -13.66
C GLY A 186 -8.95 -27.34 -14.92
N ASP A 187 -8.38 -26.15 -15.10
CA ASP A 187 -7.42 -25.84 -16.16
C ASP A 187 -5.98 -26.07 -15.68
N ALA A 188 -5.79 -26.21 -14.37
CA ALA A 188 -4.49 -26.43 -13.77
C ALA A 188 -4.02 -27.89 -13.90
N GLU A 189 -2.76 -28.10 -14.30
CA GLU A 189 -2.09 -29.38 -14.12
C GLU A 189 -2.05 -29.75 -12.62
N GLU A 190 -2.06 -31.04 -12.31
CA GLU A 190 -2.07 -31.55 -10.92
C GLU A 190 -0.92 -30.93 -10.10
N GLY A 191 -1.27 -29.95 -9.22
CA GLY A 191 -0.32 -29.20 -8.39
C GLY A 191 -0.15 -27.73 -8.72
N ALA A 192 -0.80 -27.17 -9.73
CA ALA A 192 -0.85 -25.74 -10.00
C ALA A 192 -1.85 -25.03 -9.06
N ASN A 193 -1.65 -23.73 -8.84
CA ASN A 193 -2.50 -22.94 -7.95
C ASN A 193 -3.81 -22.57 -8.64
N GLU A 194 -4.85 -23.37 -8.40
CA GLU A 194 -6.21 -22.98 -8.76
C GLU A 194 -6.62 -21.71 -7.99
N GLY A 195 -7.31 -20.81 -8.67
CA GLY A 195 -7.79 -19.58 -8.05
C GLY A 195 -6.83 -18.41 -8.17
N TRP A 196 -6.70 -17.61 -7.13
CA TRP A 196 -5.86 -16.41 -7.14
C TRP A 196 -4.37 -16.74 -6.96
N GLY A 197 -3.52 -16.31 -7.91
CA GLY A 197 -2.08 -16.54 -7.91
C GLY A 197 -1.29 -15.46 -8.62
N GLU A 198 0.03 -15.66 -8.71
CA GLU A 198 0.96 -14.74 -9.41
C GLU A 198 0.98 -14.97 -10.93
N SER A 199 0.41 -16.07 -11.39
CA SER A 199 0.31 -16.40 -12.81
C SER A 199 -0.95 -17.22 -13.10
N ALA A 200 -1.43 -17.12 -14.33
CA ALA A 200 -2.53 -17.92 -14.88
C ALA A 200 -2.31 -18.10 -16.38
N ASP A 201 -3.00 -19.09 -16.97
CA ASP A 201 -3.09 -19.20 -18.41
C ASP A 201 -4.52 -18.97 -18.89
N HIS A 202 -4.63 -18.32 -20.04
CA HIS A 202 -5.93 -17.96 -20.62
C HIS A 202 -5.86 -17.88 -22.15
N ALA A 203 -6.91 -18.33 -22.79
CA ALA A 203 -7.08 -18.16 -24.22
C ALA A 203 -7.28 -16.67 -24.59
N ILE A 204 -6.85 -16.28 -25.80
CA ILE A 204 -7.16 -14.97 -26.36
C ILE A 204 -8.68 -14.77 -26.40
N ASN A 205 -9.14 -13.58 -26.02
CA ASN A 205 -10.54 -13.16 -25.94
C ASN A 205 -11.39 -13.86 -24.85
N LYS A 206 -10.79 -14.68 -23.98
CA LYS A 206 -11.46 -15.21 -22.78
C LYS A 206 -11.32 -14.20 -21.63
N SER A 207 -12.42 -13.86 -20.98
CA SER A 207 -12.41 -12.92 -19.84
C SER A 207 -11.91 -13.61 -18.59
N PHE A 208 -11.01 -12.95 -17.85
CA PHE A 208 -10.50 -13.36 -16.55
C PHE A 208 -10.38 -12.17 -15.61
N GLN A 209 -9.93 -12.37 -14.40
CA GLN A 209 -9.88 -11.31 -13.39
C GLN A 209 -8.48 -11.11 -12.83
N PHE A 210 -8.16 -9.85 -12.55
CA PHE A 210 -7.08 -9.45 -11.67
C PHE A 210 -7.61 -8.94 -10.34
N LYS A 211 -6.82 -9.11 -9.28
CA LYS A 211 -7.10 -8.59 -7.94
C LYS A 211 -5.90 -7.82 -7.42
N LEU A 212 -6.13 -6.59 -6.95
CA LEU A 212 -5.17 -5.75 -6.25
C LEU A 212 -5.57 -5.69 -4.78
N THR A 213 -4.63 -5.91 -3.88
CA THR A 213 -4.88 -5.81 -2.43
C THR A 213 -3.87 -4.86 -1.81
N ALA A 214 -4.32 -3.69 -1.38
CA ALA A 214 -3.53 -2.80 -0.53
C ALA A 214 -3.79 -3.15 0.94
N THR A 215 -2.73 -3.34 1.72
CA THR A 215 -2.82 -3.58 3.17
C THR A 215 -2.18 -2.44 3.93
N VAL A 216 -2.98 -1.71 4.69
CA VAL A 216 -2.52 -0.65 5.60
C VAL A 216 -2.44 -1.23 7.01
N PRO A 217 -1.25 -1.44 7.57
CA PRO A 217 -1.07 -2.10 8.85
C PRO A 217 -1.52 -1.22 10.02
N VAL A 218 -1.83 -1.84 11.15
CA VAL A 218 -2.32 -1.15 12.37
C VAL A 218 -1.39 -0.03 12.83
N ASN A 219 -0.09 -0.25 12.72
CA ASN A 219 0.95 0.69 13.16
C ASN A 219 1.32 1.76 12.11
N ALA A 220 0.63 1.82 10.95
CA ALA A 220 0.68 2.96 10.04
C ALA A 220 0.06 4.24 10.62
N ASP A 221 -0.62 4.09 11.75
CA ASP A 221 -1.14 5.18 12.57
C ASP A 221 -2.07 6.16 11.85
N LEU A 222 -3.05 5.64 11.12
CA LEU A 222 -4.02 6.45 10.36
C LEU A 222 -4.73 7.54 11.18
N LYS A 223 -4.78 7.39 12.50
CA LYS A 223 -5.33 8.42 13.40
C LYS A 223 -4.54 9.72 13.35
N ALA A 224 -3.23 9.64 13.08
CA ALA A 224 -2.36 10.81 12.99
C ALA A 224 -2.62 11.65 11.74
N TYR A 225 -3.05 11.04 10.67
CA TYR A 225 -3.24 11.72 9.39
C TYR A 225 -4.52 12.57 9.38
N LYS A 226 -4.46 13.76 8.82
CA LYS A 226 -5.63 14.62 8.57
C LYS A 226 -6.54 13.97 7.53
N SER A 227 -5.98 13.47 6.43
CA SER A 227 -6.61 12.59 5.43
C SER A 227 -5.60 11.54 4.99
N TYR A 228 -6.06 10.37 4.55
CA TYR A 228 -5.18 9.30 4.08
C TYR A 228 -5.55 8.89 2.66
N GLN A 229 -4.81 9.42 1.69
CA GLN A 229 -4.94 9.03 0.30
C GLN A 229 -4.37 7.63 0.07
N LEU A 230 -5.05 6.86 -0.77
CA LEU A 230 -4.57 5.58 -1.29
C LEU A 230 -4.87 5.53 -2.78
N GLN A 231 -3.86 5.24 -3.62
CA GLN A 231 -4.02 5.16 -5.07
C GLN A 231 -3.26 3.98 -5.62
N PHE A 232 -3.97 3.09 -6.31
CA PHE A 232 -3.36 2.06 -7.13
C PHE A 232 -2.94 2.66 -8.47
N GLU A 233 -1.72 2.37 -8.91
CA GLU A 233 -1.20 2.65 -10.24
C GLU A 233 -0.94 1.34 -10.94
N ASP A 234 -1.81 0.97 -11.88
CA ASP A 234 -1.79 -0.31 -12.59
C ASP A 234 -1.33 -0.12 -14.03
N SER A 235 -0.52 -1.05 -14.54
CA SER A 235 0.01 -0.97 -15.90
C SER A 235 0.13 -2.36 -16.53
N MET A 236 -0.55 -2.54 -17.66
CA MET A 236 -0.63 -3.79 -18.41
C MET A 236 0.28 -3.78 -19.62
N SER A 237 0.79 -4.94 -20.03
CA SER A 237 1.41 -5.13 -21.34
C SER A 237 0.39 -5.01 -22.48
N THR A 238 0.85 -4.73 -23.69
CA THR A 238 -0.01 -4.51 -24.87
C THR A 238 -0.88 -5.71 -25.25
N GLY A 239 -0.52 -6.91 -24.81
CA GLY A 239 -1.31 -8.14 -25.00
C GLY A 239 -2.51 -8.27 -24.07
N VAL A 240 -2.63 -7.40 -23.05
CA VAL A 240 -3.74 -7.42 -22.09
C VAL A 240 -4.65 -6.22 -22.32
N THR A 241 -5.94 -6.45 -22.26
CA THR A 241 -6.98 -5.41 -22.37
C THR A 241 -7.78 -5.35 -21.07
N PHE A 242 -7.90 -4.15 -20.51
CA PHE A 242 -8.78 -3.86 -19.36
C PHE A 242 -10.23 -3.76 -19.85
N ASP A 243 -11.15 -4.45 -19.19
CA ASP A 243 -12.57 -4.42 -19.52
C ASP A 243 -13.38 -3.51 -18.59
N SER A 244 -13.38 -3.83 -17.29
CA SER A 244 -14.19 -3.11 -16.31
C SER A 244 -13.77 -3.43 -14.88
N ILE A 245 -14.00 -2.49 -13.94
CA ILE A 245 -13.93 -2.78 -12.51
C ILE A 245 -15.12 -3.66 -12.13
N ALA A 246 -14.86 -4.79 -11.47
CA ALA A 246 -15.87 -5.71 -10.97
C ALA A 246 -16.30 -5.31 -9.54
N SER A 247 -15.35 -5.00 -8.66
CA SER A 247 -15.63 -4.56 -7.29
C SER A 247 -14.48 -3.79 -6.67
N VAL A 248 -14.81 -2.91 -5.72
CA VAL A 248 -13.87 -2.25 -4.82
C VAL A 248 -14.39 -2.44 -3.40
N THR A 249 -13.61 -3.07 -2.54
CA THR A 249 -14.04 -3.45 -1.18
C THR A 249 -13.02 -2.99 -0.14
N VAL A 250 -13.48 -2.37 0.93
CA VAL A 250 -12.66 -2.04 2.11
C VAL A 250 -12.98 -3.02 3.23
N LYS A 251 -11.95 -3.67 3.77
CA LYS A 251 -12.06 -4.68 4.83
C LYS A 251 -11.26 -4.26 6.06
N SER A 252 -11.77 -4.55 7.26
CA SER A 252 -11.02 -4.40 8.51
C SER A 252 -11.54 -5.39 9.55
N GLY A 253 -10.72 -6.35 9.97
CA GLY A 253 -11.16 -7.50 10.74
C GLY A 253 -12.24 -8.29 9.99
N ASN A 254 -13.42 -8.45 10.61
CA ASN A 254 -14.56 -9.14 9.99
C ASN A 254 -15.56 -8.19 9.29
N ALA A 255 -15.29 -6.89 9.32
CA ALA A 255 -16.15 -5.89 8.69
C ALA A 255 -15.70 -5.61 7.26
N GLU A 256 -16.67 -5.46 6.35
CA GLU A 256 -16.42 -5.08 4.97
C GLU A 256 -17.40 -4.02 4.48
N LYS A 257 -16.98 -3.24 3.49
CA LYS A 257 -17.80 -2.25 2.80
C LYS A 257 -17.45 -2.23 1.32
N ILE A 258 -18.45 -2.46 0.49
CA ILE A 258 -18.31 -2.31 -0.95
C ILE A 258 -18.41 -0.82 -1.28
N LEU A 259 -17.44 -0.30 -2.01
CA LEU A 259 -17.43 1.06 -2.50
C LEU A 259 -18.16 1.17 -3.84
N THR A 260 -18.73 2.34 -4.09
CA THR A 260 -19.37 2.70 -5.35
C THR A 260 -18.46 3.64 -6.16
N ALA A 261 -18.75 3.86 -7.43
CA ALA A 261 -17.99 4.81 -8.28
C ALA A 261 -17.97 6.25 -7.74
N ALA A 262 -18.82 6.61 -6.78
CA ALA A 262 -18.79 7.90 -6.08
C ALA A 262 -17.75 7.96 -4.94
N ASP A 263 -17.18 6.83 -4.56
CA ASP A 263 -16.26 6.72 -3.43
C ASP A 263 -14.79 6.77 -3.83
N TYR A 264 -14.47 6.63 -5.12
CA TYR A 264 -13.12 6.67 -5.68
C TYR A 264 -13.10 7.39 -7.02
N THR A 265 -11.91 7.71 -7.50
CA THR A 265 -11.69 8.28 -8.84
C THR A 265 -10.88 7.30 -9.66
N GLU A 266 -11.41 6.92 -10.84
CA GLU A 266 -10.70 6.13 -11.84
C GLU A 266 -10.17 7.07 -12.93
N THR A 267 -8.90 6.89 -13.33
CA THR A 267 -8.28 7.63 -14.43
C THR A 267 -7.50 6.65 -15.31
N ALA A 268 -7.80 6.64 -16.59
CA ALA A 268 -7.12 5.84 -17.60
C ALA A 268 -6.35 6.73 -18.60
N THR A 269 -5.17 6.29 -19.02
CA THR A 269 -4.29 7.07 -19.92
C THR A 269 -4.51 6.80 -21.40
N ALA A 270 -5.28 5.75 -21.76
CA ALA A 270 -5.58 5.44 -23.17
C ALA A 270 -7.08 5.16 -23.35
N GLU A 271 -7.74 5.98 -24.17
CA GLU A 271 -9.21 5.94 -24.28
C GLU A 271 -9.75 5.00 -25.39
N THR A 272 -8.93 4.58 -26.36
CA THR A 272 -9.48 4.01 -27.61
C THR A 272 -9.52 2.50 -27.71
N ASN A 273 -8.66 1.76 -27.05
CA ASN A 273 -8.68 0.29 -27.09
C ASN A 273 -8.31 -0.42 -25.80
N LYS A 274 -7.98 0.31 -24.74
CA LYS A 274 -7.63 -0.23 -23.42
C LYS A 274 -6.52 -1.31 -23.38
N ALA A 275 -5.89 -1.58 -24.54
CA ALA A 275 -4.76 -2.51 -24.63
C ALA A 275 -3.47 -1.82 -24.18
N GLY A 276 -2.71 -2.46 -23.31
CA GLY A 276 -1.51 -1.85 -22.71
C GLY A 276 -1.84 -0.61 -21.89
N LEU A 277 -3.02 -0.59 -21.23
CA LEU A 277 -3.51 0.54 -20.46
C LEU A 277 -2.71 0.73 -19.18
N SER A 278 -2.35 1.98 -18.89
CA SER A 278 -2.04 2.39 -17.51
C SER A 278 -3.24 3.12 -16.94
N TRP A 279 -3.72 2.71 -15.79
CA TRP A 279 -4.87 3.30 -15.12
C TRP A 279 -4.63 3.45 -13.61
N THR A 280 -5.38 4.34 -12.99
CA THR A 280 -5.28 4.56 -11.55
C THR A 280 -6.66 4.47 -10.91
N LEU A 281 -6.70 3.95 -9.68
CA LEU A 281 -7.87 4.04 -8.81
C LEU A 281 -7.46 4.73 -7.52
N LYS A 282 -8.05 5.91 -7.27
CA LYS A 282 -7.69 6.76 -6.14
C LYS A 282 -8.84 6.90 -5.15
N ILE A 283 -8.55 6.67 -3.87
CA ILE A 283 -9.39 7.01 -2.72
C ILE A 283 -8.76 8.22 -2.03
N ASP A 284 -9.40 9.38 -2.06
CA ASP A 284 -8.84 10.64 -1.53
C ASP A 284 -8.65 10.62 -0.01
N ASP A 285 -9.55 9.97 0.72
CA ASP A 285 -9.43 9.76 2.18
C ASP A 285 -10.02 8.42 2.60
N LEU A 286 -9.16 7.42 2.74
CA LEU A 286 -9.53 6.06 3.15
C LEU A 286 -10.28 6.04 4.49
N LYS A 287 -10.00 6.98 5.41
CA LYS A 287 -10.65 7.03 6.73
C LYS A 287 -12.16 7.25 6.63
N THR A 288 -12.62 7.90 5.58
CA THR A 288 -14.06 8.15 5.32
C THR A 288 -14.75 6.99 4.63
N LYS A 289 -14.01 5.98 4.19
CA LYS A 289 -14.50 4.84 3.42
C LYS A 289 -14.55 3.54 4.21
N LEU A 290 -14.22 3.58 5.49
CA LEU A 290 -14.21 2.41 6.36
C LEU A 290 -15.63 1.80 6.51
N PRO A 291 -15.71 0.47 6.76
CA PRO A 291 -16.95 -0.16 7.19
C PRO A 291 -17.50 0.47 8.49
N GLU A 292 -18.80 0.34 8.72
CA GLU A 292 -19.42 0.83 9.94
C GLU A 292 -18.82 0.17 11.19
N ASN A 293 -18.69 0.94 12.26
CA ASN A 293 -18.16 0.51 13.57
C ASN A 293 -16.69 0.09 13.59
N VAL A 294 -15.94 0.27 12.51
CA VAL A 294 -14.50 0.05 12.52
C VAL A 294 -13.81 1.19 13.27
N LYS A 295 -12.92 0.82 14.18
CA LYS A 295 -12.07 1.75 14.91
C LYS A 295 -10.64 1.71 14.36
N LEU A 296 -10.15 2.87 13.98
CA LEU A 296 -8.75 3.02 13.56
C LEU A 296 -7.78 2.54 14.65
N GLY A 297 -6.77 1.76 14.25
CA GLY A 297 -5.72 1.27 15.14
C GLY A 297 -6.06 -0.02 15.90
N GLU A 298 -7.19 -0.68 15.63
CA GLU A 298 -7.52 -2.00 16.20
C GLU A 298 -7.14 -3.15 15.24
N ASN A 299 -7.42 -2.99 13.94
CA ASN A 299 -7.11 -3.98 12.91
C ASN A 299 -6.44 -3.29 11.72
N GLU A 300 -5.75 -4.06 10.90
CA GLU A 300 -5.31 -3.61 9.58
C GLU A 300 -6.51 -3.27 8.69
N ILE A 301 -6.27 -2.45 7.69
CA ILE A 301 -7.27 -2.09 6.70
C ILE A 301 -6.78 -2.62 5.35
N GLN A 302 -7.62 -3.40 4.68
CA GLN A 302 -7.37 -3.87 3.33
C GLN A 302 -8.31 -3.17 2.36
N VAL A 303 -7.76 -2.78 1.22
CA VAL A 303 -8.54 -2.30 0.07
C VAL A 303 -8.30 -3.27 -1.08
N GLU A 304 -9.36 -3.93 -1.50
CA GLU A 304 -9.32 -4.92 -2.57
C GLU A 304 -10.03 -4.36 -3.80
N VAL A 305 -9.37 -4.40 -4.95
CA VAL A 305 -9.92 -4.03 -6.25
C VAL A 305 -9.90 -5.26 -7.14
N VAL A 306 -11.05 -5.69 -7.62
CA VAL A 306 -11.17 -6.77 -8.61
C VAL A 306 -11.64 -6.16 -9.93
N TYR A 307 -10.98 -6.49 -11.02
CA TYR A 307 -11.37 -6.02 -12.34
C TYR A 307 -11.24 -7.12 -13.40
N ASN A 308 -12.05 -7.01 -14.45
CA ASN A 308 -12.09 -7.93 -15.59
C ASN A 308 -11.11 -7.47 -16.66
N ALA A 309 -10.49 -8.44 -17.32
CA ALA A 309 -9.56 -8.25 -18.43
C ALA A 309 -9.61 -9.44 -19.38
N HIS A 310 -8.98 -9.32 -20.55
CA HIS A 310 -8.76 -10.43 -21.47
C HIS A 310 -7.44 -10.26 -22.22
N LEU A 311 -6.91 -11.37 -22.76
CA LEU A 311 -5.83 -11.32 -23.73
C LEU A 311 -6.38 -10.94 -25.11
N ASN A 312 -5.68 -10.05 -25.81
CA ASN A 312 -6.04 -9.56 -27.13
C ASN A 312 -5.11 -10.15 -28.23
N GLU A 313 -5.31 -9.75 -29.48
CA GLU A 313 -4.52 -10.22 -30.64
C GLU A 313 -3.01 -9.89 -30.55
N ASN A 314 -2.60 -8.96 -29.68
CA ASN A 314 -1.19 -8.63 -29.45
C ASN A 314 -0.54 -9.50 -28.38
N ALA A 315 -1.29 -10.44 -27.78
CA ALA A 315 -0.75 -11.30 -26.74
C ALA A 315 0.50 -12.05 -27.22
N VAL A 316 1.47 -12.13 -26.32
CA VAL A 316 2.70 -12.91 -26.53
C VAL A 316 2.37 -14.37 -26.23
N VAL A 317 2.56 -15.24 -27.22
CA VAL A 317 2.37 -16.67 -27.09
C VAL A 317 3.66 -17.30 -26.56
N SER A 318 3.55 -18.01 -25.46
CA SER A 318 4.69 -18.67 -24.81
C SER A 318 5.15 -19.84 -25.68
N LYS A 319 6.39 -19.79 -26.15
CA LYS A 319 7.03 -20.84 -26.98
C LYS A 319 8.19 -21.55 -26.29
N GLU A 320 8.73 -20.98 -25.22
CA GLU A 320 9.92 -21.49 -24.52
C GLU A 320 9.80 -21.23 -23.02
N ASP A 321 10.59 -21.96 -22.25
CA ASP A 321 10.68 -21.90 -20.80
C ASP A 321 10.92 -20.46 -20.31
N VAL A 322 9.94 -19.91 -19.60
CA VAL A 322 9.90 -18.54 -19.10
C VAL A 322 10.98 -18.26 -18.04
N THR A 323 11.69 -19.28 -17.57
CA THR A 323 12.76 -19.17 -16.56
C THR A 323 13.90 -18.26 -16.97
N ASN A 324 14.06 -17.96 -18.26
CA ASN A 324 15.07 -17.06 -18.81
C ASN A 324 14.51 -15.82 -19.53
N GLY A 325 13.18 -15.61 -19.54
CA GLY A 325 12.56 -14.43 -20.15
C GLY A 325 12.79 -13.18 -19.32
N THR A 326 13.06 -12.05 -19.97
CA THR A 326 12.95 -10.75 -19.31
C THR A 326 11.48 -10.47 -19.01
N LYS A 327 11.16 -9.80 -17.90
CA LYS A 327 9.80 -9.44 -17.48
C LYS A 327 8.96 -8.78 -18.59
N ASP A 328 9.59 -8.25 -19.62
CA ASP A 328 8.97 -7.52 -20.74
C ASP A 328 8.60 -8.40 -21.96
N THR A 329 8.89 -9.71 -21.92
CA THR A 329 8.64 -10.65 -23.06
C THR A 329 7.43 -11.54 -22.92
N VAL A 330 6.61 -11.31 -21.90
CA VAL A 330 5.38 -12.07 -21.59
C VAL A 330 4.23 -11.10 -21.32
N ASN A 331 2.99 -11.60 -21.37
CA ASN A 331 1.83 -10.79 -21.00
C ASN A 331 1.89 -10.56 -19.49
N ASN A 332 2.34 -9.40 -19.07
CA ASN A 332 2.44 -9.04 -17.68
C ASN A 332 1.47 -7.92 -17.32
N ASN A 333 1.22 -7.82 -16.04
CA ASN A 333 0.51 -6.72 -15.44
C ASN A 333 1.14 -6.39 -14.10
N LYS A 334 1.35 -5.12 -13.80
CA LYS A 334 2.01 -4.65 -12.60
C LYS A 334 1.21 -3.58 -11.89
N VAL A 335 1.41 -3.46 -10.60
CA VAL A 335 0.81 -2.43 -9.76
C VAL A 335 1.83 -1.88 -8.79
N ASP A 336 1.73 -0.61 -8.48
CA ASP A 336 2.28 0.00 -7.27
C ASP A 336 1.20 0.81 -6.55
N LEU A 337 1.49 1.19 -5.31
CA LEU A 337 0.57 1.90 -4.46
C LEU A 337 1.18 3.24 -4.06
N VAL A 338 0.48 4.33 -4.36
CA VAL A 338 0.78 5.67 -3.87
C VAL A 338 -0.08 5.94 -2.64
N TYR A 339 0.53 6.36 -1.54
CA TYR A 339 -0.13 6.54 -0.25
C TYR A 339 0.32 7.81 0.47
N SER A 340 -0.54 8.37 1.32
CA SER A 340 -0.16 9.48 2.19
C SER A 340 0.92 9.03 3.16
N ASN A 341 2.06 9.72 3.19
CA ASN A 341 3.20 9.39 4.03
C ASN A 341 3.62 10.51 5.00
N ASN A 342 2.85 11.59 5.07
CA ASN A 342 3.09 12.67 6.02
C ASN A 342 1.80 13.02 6.77
N PRO A 343 1.70 12.74 8.09
CA PRO A 343 0.50 13.00 8.88
C PRO A 343 0.14 14.49 9.02
N ASP A 344 1.10 15.40 8.85
CA ASP A 344 0.88 16.85 8.91
C ASP A 344 0.27 17.42 7.63
N SER A 345 0.30 16.68 6.53
CA SER A 345 -0.25 17.09 5.24
C SER A 345 -1.74 16.83 5.14
N THR A 346 -2.41 17.56 4.21
CA THR A 346 -3.82 17.36 3.85
C THR A 346 -3.96 17.00 2.37
N GLY A 347 -4.96 16.24 2.02
CA GLY A 347 -5.22 15.81 0.65
C GLY A 347 -4.08 14.97 0.08
N ALA A 348 -3.71 15.27 -1.16
CA ALA A 348 -2.60 14.59 -1.85
C ALA A 348 -1.21 14.92 -1.31
N GLY A 349 -1.04 15.77 -0.30
CA GLY A 349 0.19 16.15 0.40
C GLY A 349 1.49 15.55 -0.14
N THR A 350 2.45 15.24 0.71
CA THR A 350 3.54 14.33 0.33
C THR A 350 3.03 12.90 0.31
N THR A 351 3.39 12.14 -0.72
CA THR A 351 2.99 10.74 -0.88
C THR A 351 4.21 9.84 -1.00
N GLY A 352 4.14 8.69 -0.38
CA GLY A 352 5.06 7.57 -0.59
C GLY A 352 4.59 6.68 -1.74
N LYS A 353 5.47 5.78 -2.18
CA LYS A 353 5.20 4.83 -3.24
C LYS A 353 5.83 3.47 -2.93
N THR A 354 5.05 2.39 -3.00
CA THR A 354 5.55 1.03 -2.79
C THR A 354 6.41 0.56 -3.98
N PRO A 355 7.23 -0.49 -3.80
CA PRO A 355 7.73 -1.26 -4.92
C PRO A 355 6.59 -1.79 -5.79
N GLU A 356 6.91 -2.07 -7.07
CA GLU A 356 5.97 -2.67 -8.02
C GLU A 356 5.79 -4.16 -7.71
N ASP A 357 4.55 -4.65 -7.84
CA ASP A 357 4.21 -6.06 -7.81
C ASP A 357 3.68 -6.51 -9.16
N TYR A 358 3.96 -7.77 -9.56
CA TYR A 358 3.78 -8.27 -10.92
C TYR A 358 3.03 -9.60 -10.94
N VAL A 359 2.19 -9.76 -11.97
CA VAL A 359 1.61 -11.05 -12.34
C VAL A 359 1.79 -11.31 -13.84
N TRP A 360 1.71 -12.58 -14.23
CA TRP A 360 1.93 -13.02 -15.60
C TRP A 360 0.73 -13.82 -16.10
N VAL A 361 0.38 -13.58 -17.39
CA VAL A 361 -0.68 -14.33 -18.06
C VAL A 361 -0.08 -15.01 -19.28
N PHE A 362 -0.16 -16.32 -19.30
CA PHE A 362 0.33 -17.17 -20.37
C PHE A 362 -0.77 -17.49 -21.36
N THR A 363 -0.39 -17.79 -22.59
CA THR A 363 -1.25 -18.40 -23.61
C THR A 363 -0.38 -19.21 -24.53
N TYR A 364 -0.91 -20.29 -25.04
CA TYR A 364 -0.12 -21.31 -25.72
C TYR A 364 -0.44 -21.42 -27.19
N GLY A 365 0.35 -22.21 -27.89
CA GLY A 365 0.14 -22.51 -29.29
C GLY A 365 0.46 -23.97 -29.60
N VAL A 366 -0.19 -24.46 -30.66
CA VAL A 366 0.02 -25.82 -31.17
C VAL A 366 0.46 -25.74 -32.62
N ASP A 367 1.61 -26.33 -32.91
CA ASP A 367 2.11 -26.49 -34.28
C ASP A 367 1.59 -27.79 -34.92
N ASN A 368 0.81 -27.62 -35.97
CA ASN A 368 0.15 -28.74 -36.65
C ASN A 368 0.59 -28.88 -38.10
N THR A 369 0.75 -30.10 -38.57
CA THR A 369 0.99 -30.39 -39.99
C THR A 369 0.11 -31.55 -40.47
N LYS A 370 -0.61 -31.34 -41.57
CA LYS A 370 -1.46 -32.35 -42.19
C LYS A 370 -0.73 -33.10 -43.29
N TYR A 371 -0.76 -34.41 -43.23
CA TYR A 371 -0.24 -35.30 -44.24
C TYR A 371 -1.31 -36.17 -44.84
N LYS A 372 -1.13 -36.61 -46.10
CA LYS A 372 -2.07 -37.48 -46.87
C LYS A 372 -1.69 -38.90 -46.57
N ASN A 373 -1.25 -39.61 -46.04
CA ASN A 373 -1.08 -41.06 -45.77
C ASN A 373 -0.04 -41.31 -44.66
N ALA A 374 1.19 -40.89 -44.87
CA ALA A 374 2.28 -41.06 -43.91
C ALA A 374 2.95 -39.71 -43.65
N VAL A 375 3.58 -39.59 -42.49
CA VAL A 375 4.37 -38.41 -42.07
C VAL A 375 5.63 -38.33 -42.95
N ASP A 376 5.54 -37.58 -44.04
CA ASP A 376 6.62 -37.29 -44.98
C ASP A 376 6.28 -35.94 -45.64
N GLU A 377 7.27 -35.04 -45.76
CA GLU A 377 7.10 -33.72 -46.36
C GLU A 377 6.50 -33.76 -47.76
N LYS A 378 6.78 -34.83 -48.53
CA LYS A 378 6.19 -35.04 -49.86
C LYS A 378 4.69 -35.36 -49.83
N ASN A 379 4.17 -35.70 -48.67
CA ASN A 379 2.78 -36.02 -48.43
C ASN A 379 2.02 -34.87 -47.75
N ALA A 380 2.64 -33.68 -47.57
CA ALA A 380 1.97 -32.50 -47.02
C ALA A 380 0.67 -32.23 -47.78
N LEU A 381 -0.43 -32.07 -47.06
CA LEU A 381 -1.75 -31.90 -47.66
C LEU A 381 -2.21 -30.44 -47.49
N LYS A 382 -2.32 -29.76 -48.65
CA LYS A 382 -2.87 -28.42 -48.75
C LYS A 382 -4.40 -28.44 -48.71
N ASP A 383 -5.00 -27.35 -48.26
CA ASP A 383 -6.44 -27.05 -48.26
C ASP A 383 -7.31 -28.06 -47.50
N ALA A 384 -6.73 -28.82 -46.57
CA ALA A 384 -7.53 -29.62 -45.64
C ALA A 384 -8.19 -28.67 -44.60
N GLY A 385 -9.53 -28.81 -44.44
CA GLY A 385 -10.31 -28.01 -43.51
C GLY A 385 -10.36 -28.59 -42.10
N PHE A 386 -10.37 -27.73 -41.09
CA PHE A 386 -10.44 -28.09 -39.66
C PHE A 386 -11.31 -27.12 -38.89
N THR A 387 -11.94 -27.64 -37.85
CA THR A 387 -12.65 -26.85 -36.82
C THR A 387 -12.10 -27.24 -35.46
N LEU A 388 -11.83 -26.26 -34.61
CA LEU A 388 -11.39 -26.47 -33.24
C LEU A 388 -12.58 -26.42 -32.27
N TYR A 389 -12.61 -27.36 -31.36
CA TYR A 389 -13.61 -27.40 -30.29
C TYR A 389 -12.91 -27.42 -28.92
N ASP A 390 -13.42 -26.63 -28.01
CA ASP A 390 -13.18 -26.80 -26.57
C ASP A 390 -14.09 -27.92 -26.08
N LYS A 391 -13.54 -28.85 -25.30
CA LYS A 391 -14.26 -30.01 -24.78
C LYS A 391 -14.22 -30.05 -23.26
N THR A 392 -15.26 -29.54 -22.64
CA THR A 392 -15.47 -29.64 -21.19
C THR A 392 -16.43 -30.79 -20.87
N GLY A 393 -15.91 -31.89 -20.35
CA GLY A 393 -16.67 -33.10 -20.06
C GLY A 393 -17.25 -33.73 -21.35
N THR A 394 -18.58 -33.68 -21.52
CA THR A 394 -19.29 -34.17 -22.72
C THR A 394 -19.74 -33.06 -23.67
N THR A 395 -19.49 -31.80 -23.31
CA THR A 395 -19.88 -30.63 -24.11
C THR A 395 -18.73 -30.25 -25.03
N GLU A 396 -19.02 -30.05 -26.31
CA GLU A 396 -18.09 -29.53 -27.30
C GLU A 396 -18.59 -28.17 -27.76
N THR A 397 -17.72 -27.13 -27.59
CA THR A 397 -18.02 -25.75 -28.01
C THR A 397 -17.03 -25.36 -29.09
N GLU A 398 -17.54 -24.91 -30.24
CA GLU A 398 -16.68 -24.47 -31.34
C GLU A 398 -15.93 -23.17 -30.96
N ILE A 399 -14.61 -23.18 -31.14
CA ILE A 399 -13.76 -22.01 -31.02
C ILE A 399 -13.63 -21.36 -32.39
N SER A 400 -14.22 -20.18 -32.55
CA SER A 400 -14.11 -19.42 -33.79
C SER A 400 -12.71 -18.84 -33.96
N LEU A 401 -12.04 -19.17 -35.05
CA LEU A 401 -10.67 -18.79 -35.33
C LEU A 401 -10.56 -17.92 -36.58
N ILE A 402 -9.54 -17.06 -36.62
CA ILE A 402 -9.14 -16.27 -37.79
C ILE A 402 -7.65 -16.49 -38.07
N TYR A 403 -7.23 -16.47 -39.32
CA TYR A 403 -5.83 -16.51 -39.68
C TYR A 403 -5.21 -15.15 -39.49
N ASP A 404 -4.16 -15.06 -38.68
CA ASP A 404 -3.37 -13.86 -38.43
C ASP A 404 -2.12 -13.86 -39.33
N ASP A 405 -2.13 -13.06 -40.38
CA ASP A 405 -1.04 -12.98 -41.36
C ASP A 405 0.28 -12.54 -40.71
N ALA A 406 0.24 -11.65 -39.71
CA ALA A 406 1.41 -11.16 -39.04
C ALA A 406 2.09 -12.24 -38.17
N LYS A 407 1.30 -13.15 -37.61
CA LYS A 407 1.77 -14.26 -36.77
C LYS A 407 1.94 -15.57 -37.52
N GLY A 408 1.38 -15.68 -38.74
CA GLY A 408 1.44 -16.88 -39.57
C GLY A 408 0.72 -18.08 -38.95
N ALA A 409 -0.33 -17.85 -38.19
CA ALA A 409 -1.06 -18.86 -37.43
C ALA A 409 -2.55 -18.46 -37.26
N TYR A 410 -3.40 -19.43 -36.95
CA TYR A 410 -4.77 -19.15 -36.51
C TYR A 410 -4.81 -18.76 -35.05
N ARG A 411 -5.69 -17.82 -34.70
CA ARG A 411 -5.97 -17.42 -33.33
C ARG A 411 -7.48 -17.27 -33.08
N PRO A 412 -7.93 -17.31 -31.81
CA PRO A 412 -9.31 -16.93 -31.49
C PRO A 412 -9.64 -15.52 -32.02
N ILE A 413 -10.87 -15.31 -32.45
CA ILE A 413 -11.35 -13.99 -32.89
C ILE A 413 -11.39 -13.02 -31.74
N THR A 414 -11.19 -11.73 -32.03
CA THR A 414 -11.34 -10.64 -31.07
C THR A 414 -12.37 -9.61 -31.57
N GLY A 415 -13.12 -9.01 -30.68
CA GLY A 415 -14.11 -7.99 -31.01
C GLY A 415 -15.16 -8.48 -32.02
N SER A 416 -15.26 -7.81 -33.19
CA SER A 416 -16.21 -8.09 -34.26
C SER A 416 -15.63 -8.87 -35.43
N GLU A 417 -14.48 -9.51 -35.26
CA GLU A 417 -13.87 -10.33 -36.32
C GLU A 417 -14.77 -11.51 -36.73
N ALA A 418 -14.73 -11.85 -37.99
CA ALA A 418 -15.45 -13.02 -38.51
C ALA A 418 -14.51 -14.24 -38.55
N GLY A 419 -14.83 -15.23 -37.78
CA GLY A 419 -14.13 -16.50 -37.80
C GLY A 419 -14.42 -17.29 -39.09
N GLY A 420 -13.56 -18.27 -39.37
CA GLY A 420 -13.67 -19.14 -40.53
C GLY A 420 -13.07 -20.52 -40.33
N GLU A 421 -13.32 -21.41 -41.28
CA GLU A 421 -12.70 -22.72 -41.29
C GLU A 421 -11.17 -22.62 -41.43
N MET A 422 -10.44 -23.28 -40.56
CA MET A 422 -8.98 -23.41 -40.70
C MET A 422 -8.63 -24.25 -41.91
N LYS A 423 -7.61 -23.85 -42.68
CA LYS A 423 -7.10 -24.61 -43.82
C LYS A 423 -5.58 -24.79 -43.71
N SER A 424 -5.13 -26.01 -44.02
CA SER A 424 -3.69 -26.26 -44.11
C SER A 424 -3.07 -25.56 -45.32
N ALA A 425 -1.88 -25.00 -45.11
CA ALA A 425 -1.07 -24.34 -46.12
C ALA A 425 -0.43 -25.33 -47.11
N THR A 426 0.34 -24.87 -48.08
CA THR A 426 1.00 -25.69 -49.10
C THR A 426 1.95 -26.72 -48.49
N ASP A 427 2.59 -26.41 -47.39
CA ASP A 427 3.47 -27.28 -46.60
C ASP A 427 2.69 -28.14 -45.56
N GLY A 428 1.35 -28.14 -45.62
CA GLY A 428 0.47 -28.88 -44.73
C GLY A 428 0.25 -28.23 -43.36
N LYS A 429 0.90 -27.11 -43.03
CA LYS A 429 0.83 -26.46 -41.71
C LYS A 429 -0.47 -25.72 -41.48
N PHE A 430 -0.97 -25.76 -40.24
CA PHE A 430 -2.11 -24.99 -39.74
C PHE A 430 -1.94 -24.76 -38.23
N ASN A 431 -0.94 -23.96 -37.90
CA ASN A 431 -0.60 -23.65 -36.49
C ASN A 431 -1.72 -22.83 -35.86
N ILE A 432 -1.96 -23.07 -34.57
CA ILE A 432 -2.92 -22.37 -33.76
C ILE A 432 -2.19 -21.72 -32.59
N ILE A 433 -2.53 -20.52 -32.24
CA ILE A 433 -1.97 -19.76 -31.11
C ILE A 433 -3.09 -19.16 -30.29
N GLY A 434 -2.76 -18.74 -29.06
CA GLY A 434 -3.71 -18.07 -28.19
C GLY A 434 -4.70 -19.00 -27.52
N LEU A 435 -4.25 -20.20 -27.17
CA LEU A 435 -5.00 -21.20 -26.45
C LEU A 435 -4.67 -21.18 -24.97
N ASP A 436 -5.60 -21.69 -24.17
CA ASP A 436 -5.46 -22.04 -22.76
C ASP A 436 -4.73 -23.33 -22.57
#